data_98b4026f0f6519b81a58c2a788fe5412
#
_entry.id   98b4026f0f6519b81a58c2a788fe5412
#
_cell.length_a   1.000
_cell.length_b   1.000
_cell.length_c   1.000
_cell.angle_alpha   90.00
_cell.angle_beta   90.00
_cell.angle_gamma   90.00
#
_symmetry.space_group_name_H-M   'P 1'
#
loop_
_entity.id
_entity.type
_entity.pdbx_description
1 polymer ?
#
loop_
_entity_poly.entity_id
_entity_poly.type
_entity_poly.pdbx_seq_one_letter_code
_entity_poly.pdbx_strand_id
1 'polypeptide(L)'
;MYTFESLPLDQHLLHLAEGGNAAFTRRLHPGVEGVLGIRIPDLRALARRIARQDAAAYLQAVETDPETEQIPYMEARTLQALVLGYIKPTSVDDYLAHVARWVPRINSWSVCDAFQLADHRRLLSDHRARIWQFALPWLDSEHEYTVRFAVVLLMLYFIETDHIAAVLDRLCAVRHEGYYVRMAVAWAVAECYIR
;
A
#
# COMPACT_ATOMS: atom_id res chain seq x y z
N MET A 1 -13.34 4.35 17.54
CA MET A 1 -12.15 5.09 17.00
C MET A 1 -10.87 4.58 17.66
N TYR A 2 -9.89 4.16 16.87
CA TYR A 2 -8.56 3.78 17.37
C TYR A 2 -7.84 4.97 18.00
N THR A 3 -7.23 4.72 19.14
CA THR A 3 -6.48 5.73 19.91
C THR A 3 -5.06 5.26 20.12
N PHE A 4 -4.08 6.11 19.80
CA PHE A 4 -2.66 5.84 20.00
C PHE A 4 -2.06 6.94 20.88
N GLU A 5 -1.30 6.57 21.92
CA GLU A 5 -0.73 7.53 22.87
C GLU A 5 -1.76 8.55 23.38
N SER A 6 -2.93 8.07 23.79
CA SER A 6 -4.06 8.85 24.32
C SER A 6 -4.70 9.84 23.35
N LEU A 7 -4.38 9.78 22.04
CA LEU A 7 -4.97 10.65 21.03
C LEU A 7 -5.67 9.81 19.94
N PRO A 8 -6.91 10.14 19.54
CA PRO A 8 -7.59 9.51 18.41
C PRO A 8 -6.80 9.62 17.12
N LEU A 9 -6.89 8.62 16.25
CA LEU A 9 -6.08 8.53 15.02
C LEU A 9 -6.33 9.71 14.07
N ASP A 10 -7.58 10.13 13.92
CA ASP A 10 -7.94 11.29 13.11
C ASP A 10 -7.27 12.58 13.61
N GLN A 11 -7.18 12.76 14.93
CA GLN A 11 -6.51 13.91 15.55
C GLN A 11 -4.99 13.86 15.34
N HIS A 12 -4.38 12.67 15.39
CA HIS A 12 -2.96 12.51 15.01
C HIS A 12 -2.71 12.99 13.57
N LEU A 13 -3.58 12.58 12.63
CA LEU A 13 -3.46 12.99 11.24
C LEU A 13 -3.66 14.49 11.06
N LEU A 14 -4.64 15.08 11.74
CA LEU A 14 -4.88 16.53 11.69
C LEU A 14 -3.69 17.35 12.24
N HIS A 15 -3.09 16.95 13.36
CA HIS A 15 -1.90 17.58 13.89
C HIS A 15 -0.70 17.50 12.91
N LEU A 16 -0.49 16.35 12.29
CA LEU A 16 0.57 16.19 11.29
C LEU A 16 0.33 17.05 10.03
N ALA A 17 -0.95 17.31 9.71
CA ALA A 17 -1.33 18.12 8.56
C ALA A 17 -0.94 19.61 8.72
N GLU A 18 -0.79 20.12 9.96
CA GLU A 18 -0.36 21.51 10.22
C GLU A 18 1.01 21.82 9.60
N GLY A 19 1.91 20.83 9.54
CA GLY A 19 3.22 20.94 8.90
C GLY A 19 3.24 20.60 7.40
N GLY A 20 2.06 20.30 6.81
CA GLY A 20 1.90 19.79 5.46
C GLY A 20 1.60 20.85 4.41
N ASN A 21 1.26 20.37 3.18
CA ASN A 21 0.83 21.23 2.08
C ASN A 21 -0.32 20.57 1.30
N ALA A 22 -1.55 20.73 1.82
CA ALA A 22 -2.75 20.15 1.21
C ALA A 22 -3.00 20.68 -0.22
N ALA A 23 -2.76 21.96 -0.47
CA ALA A 23 -2.99 22.56 -1.78
C ALA A 23 -2.07 21.98 -2.86
N PHE A 24 -0.82 21.73 -2.54
CA PHE A 24 0.13 21.08 -3.43
C PHE A 24 -0.25 19.61 -3.66
N THR A 25 -0.52 18.87 -2.58
CA THR A 25 -0.84 17.44 -2.66
C THR A 25 -2.11 17.18 -3.45
N ARG A 26 -3.17 17.98 -3.27
CA ARG A 26 -4.42 17.87 -4.06
C ARG A 26 -4.20 18.00 -5.57
N ARG A 27 -3.28 18.86 -6.01
CA ARG A 27 -2.96 18.98 -7.44
C ARG A 27 -2.33 17.71 -8.03
N LEU A 28 -1.64 16.93 -7.20
CA LEU A 28 -1.05 15.66 -7.61
C LEU A 28 -2.05 14.49 -7.57
N HIS A 29 -3.22 14.69 -6.95
CA HIS A 29 -4.23 13.67 -6.71
C HIS A 29 -5.62 14.15 -7.18
N PRO A 30 -5.78 14.41 -8.49
CA PRO A 30 -7.07 14.87 -9.02
C PRO A 30 -8.17 13.83 -8.74
N GLY A 31 -9.32 14.29 -8.25
CA GLY A 31 -10.46 13.44 -7.91
C GLY A 31 -10.37 12.68 -6.57
N VAL A 32 -9.26 12.82 -5.83
CA VAL A 32 -9.12 12.22 -4.50
C VAL A 32 -9.61 13.21 -3.44
N GLU A 33 -10.60 12.78 -2.66
CA GLU A 33 -11.14 13.54 -1.53
C GLU A 33 -10.32 13.29 -0.26
N GLY A 34 -10.50 14.19 0.74
CA GLY A 34 -9.90 14.02 2.07
C GLY A 34 -8.37 14.11 2.09
N VAL A 35 -7.77 14.89 1.20
CA VAL A 35 -6.30 15.06 1.15
C VAL A 35 -5.86 16.11 2.16
N LEU A 36 -5.11 15.71 3.17
CA LEU A 36 -4.53 16.55 4.22
C LEU A 36 -3.18 17.16 3.82
N GLY A 37 -2.42 16.48 2.97
CA GLY A 37 -1.10 16.92 2.51
C GLY A 37 0.02 16.72 3.52
N ILE A 38 -0.10 15.72 4.40
CA ILE A 38 0.92 15.38 5.39
C ILE A 38 2.20 14.93 4.68
N ARG A 39 3.34 15.36 5.20
CA ARG A 39 4.64 14.94 4.65
C ARG A 39 4.89 13.45 4.91
N ILE A 40 5.34 12.73 3.91
CA ILE A 40 5.63 11.29 4.01
C ILE A 40 6.60 10.93 5.16
N PRO A 41 7.67 11.71 5.45
CA PRO A 41 8.52 11.40 6.61
C PRO A 41 7.76 11.40 7.95
N ASP A 42 6.78 12.29 8.13
CA ASP A 42 6.00 12.39 9.36
C ASP A 42 5.03 11.21 9.50
N LEU A 43 4.34 10.82 8.39
CA LEU A 43 3.53 9.60 8.35
C LEU A 43 4.39 8.34 8.63
N ARG A 44 5.58 8.25 8.06
CA ARG A 44 6.50 7.14 8.33
C ARG A 44 6.94 7.09 9.79
N ALA A 45 7.15 8.24 10.43
CA ALA A 45 7.50 8.28 11.85
C ALA A 45 6.36 7.74 12.72
N LEU A 46 5.12 8.19 12.47
CA LEU A 46 3.93 7.67 13.15
C LEU A 46 3.73 6.18 12.90
N ALA A 47 3.82 5.73 11.64
CA ALA A 47 3.67 4.32 11.28
C ALA A 47 4.67 3.40 11.98
N ARG A 48 5.94 3.82 12.09
CA ARG A 48 6.96 3.05 12.81
C ARG A 48 6.67 2.95 14.31
N ARG A 49 6.14 4.00 14.92
CA ARG A 49 5.75 3.97 16.34
C ARG A 49 4.60 3.00 16.55
N ILE A 50 3.53 3.11 15.76
CA ILE A 50 2.38 2.19 15.82
C ILE A 50 2.84 0.73 15.59
N ALA A 51 3.62 0.48 14.54
CA ALA A 51 4.10 -0.86 14.21
C ALA A 51 4.95 -1.51 15.33
N ARG A 52 5.66 -0.71 16.13
CA ARG A 52 6.48 -1.21 17.24
C ARG A 52 5.69 -1.43 18.52
N GLN A 53 4.71 -0.60 18.79
CA GLN A 53 4.08 -0.51 20.11
C GLN A 53 2.68 -1.13 20.14
N ASP A 54 1.94 -1.07 19.03
CA ASP A 54 0.51 -1.37 19.04
C ASP A 54 -0.03 -1.91 17.69
N ALA A 55 0.80 -2.61 16.94
CA ALA A 55 0.45 -3.09 15.59
C ALA A 55 -0.84 -3.91 15.56
N ALA A 56 -1.03 -4.84 16.51
CA ALA A 56 -2.19 -5.73 16.51
C ALA A 56 -3.50 -4.97 16.73
N ALA A 57 -3.55 -4.09 17.75
CA ALA A 57 -4.74 -3.29 18.02
C ALA A 57 -5.04 -2.31 16.86
N TYR A 58 -4.01 -1.70 16.27
CA TYR A 58 -4.19 -0.84 15.10
C TYR A 58 -4.78 -1.61 13.91
N LEU A 59 -4.20 -2.75 13.52
CA LEU A 59 -4.69 -3.56 12.41
C LEU A 59 -6.12 -4.05 12.66
N GLN A 60 -6.41 -4.51 13.88
CA GLN A 60 -7.77 -4.88 14.26
C GLN A 60 -8.73 -3.69 14.10
N ALA A 61 -8.37 -2.51 14.60
CA ALA A 61 -9.25 -1.34 14.55
C ALA A 61 -9.53 -0.88 13.12
N VAL A 62 -8.52 -0.79 12.24
CA VAL A 62 -8.73 -0.38 10.84
C VAL A 62 -9.51 -1.40 10.01
N GLU A 63 -9.68 -2.62 10.51
CA GLU A 63 -10.39 -3.70 9.84
C GLU A 63 -11.80 -3.95 10.41
N THR A 64 -12.05 -3.60 11.69
CA THR A 64 -13.29 -3.99 12.38
C THR A 64 -14.01 -2.86 13.09
N ASP A 65 -13.37 -1.70 13.29
CA ASP A 65 -13.99 -0.54 13.91
C ASP A 65 -14.44 0.47 12.85
N PRO A 66 -15.77 0.65 12.62
CA PRO A 66 -16.28 1.52 11.56
C PRO A 66 -15.78 2.96 11.66
N GLU A 67 -15.59 3.50 12.86
CA GLU A 67 -15.12 4.88 13.02
C GLU A 67 -13.66 5.04 12.55
N THR A 68 -12.81 4.04 12.80
CA THR A 68 -11.43 4.03 12.33
C THR A 68 -11.34 3.73 10.84
N GLU A 69 -12.12 2.76 10.38
CA GLU A 69 -12.17 2.35 8.98
C GLU A 69 -12.59 3.50 8.05
N GLN A 70 -13.60 4.27 8.48
CA GLN A 70 -14.22 5.34 7.69
C GLN A 70 -13.53 6.69 7.82
N ILE A 71 -12.36 6.78 8.48
CA ILE A 71 -11.57 8.04 8.46
C ILE A 71 -11.41 8.50 7.00
N PRO A 72 -11.91 9.71 6.65
CA PRO A 72 -12.07 10.10 5.25
C PRO A 72 -10.75 10.51 4.56
N TYR A 73 -9.65 10.53 5.31
CA TYR A 73 -8.38 11.06 4.82
C TYR A 73 -7.60 10.03 4.00
N MET A 74 -7.05 10.47 2.86
CA MET A 74 -6.13 9.69 2.04
C MET A 74 -4.94 9.18 2.86
N GLU A 75 -4.46 10.01 3.76
CA GLU A 75 -3.31 9.70 4.62
C GLU A 75 -3.59 8.61 5.65
N ALA A 76 -4.85 8.35 6.02
CA ALA A 76 -5.21 7.20 6.85
C ALA A 76 -4.92 5.88 6.12
N ARG A 77 -5.22 5.81 4.82
CA ARG A 77 -4.92 4.66 3.96
C ARG A 77 -3.42 4.51 3.71
N THR A 78 -2.72 5.64 3.55
CA THR A 78 -1.26 5.67 3.43
C THR A 78 -0.59 5.17 4.71
N LEU A 79 -1.10 5.60 5.88
CA LEU A 79 -0.60 5.15 7.17
C LEU A 79 -0.76 3.64 7.33
N GLN A 80 -1.90 3.07 6.92
CA GLN A 80 -2.13 1.62 6.95
C GLN A 80 -1.12 0.88 6.07
N ALA A 81 -0.86 1.36 4.84
CA ALA A 81 0.18 0.82 3.97
C ALA A 81 1.56 0.79 4.64
N LEU A 82 1.93 1.90 5.28
CA LEU A 82 3.22 2.05 5.95
C LEU A 82 3.32 1.15 7.19
N VAL A 83 2.26 1.04 8.00
CA VAL A 83 2.24 0.14 9.17
C VAL A 83 2.40 -1.30 8.70
N LEU A 84 1.66 -1.74 7.67
CA LEU A 84 1.81 -3.07 7.06
C LEU A 84 3.25 -3.33 6.59
N GLY A 85 3.96 -2.31 6.11
CA GLY A 85 5.35 -2.41 5.71
C GLY A 85 6.36 -2.47 6.88
N TYR A 86 5.99 -2.03 8.08
CA TYR A 86 6.89 -1.96 9.24
C TYR A 86 6.66 -3.02 10.30
N ILE A 87 5.56 -3.76 10.26
CA ILE A 87 5.31 -4.88 11.17
C ILE A 87 6.31 -6.02 10.94
N LYS A 88 6.39 -6.94 11.90
CA LYS A 88 7.19 -8.17 11.78
C LYS A 88 6.25 -9.36 11.72
N PRO A 89 5.92 -9.87 10.52
CA PRO A 89 5.00 -10.98 10.39
C PRO A 89 5.55 -12.26 11.04
N THR A 90 4.70 -12.94 11.79
CA THR A 90 4.96 -14.28 12.32
C THR A 90 4.38 -15.39 11.43
N SER A 91 3.34 -15.06 10.67
CA SER A 91 2.68 -15.90 9.68
C SER A 91 2.55 -15.10 8.37
N VAL A 92 2.95 -15.70 7.24
CA VAL A 92 2.79 -15.08 5.92
C VAL A 92 1.32 -14.99 5.54
N ASP A 93 0.51 -15.98 5.86
CA ASP A 93 -0.91 -16.00 5.48
C ASP A 93 -1.71 -14.96 6.27
N ASP A 94 -1.46 -14.80 7.56
CA ASP A 94 -2.09 -13.74 8.36
C ASP A 94 -1.67 -12.35 7.86
N TYR A 95 -0.39 -12.17 7.54
CA TYR A 95 0.11 -10.94 6.96
C TYR A 95 -0.57 -10.60 5.62
N LEU A 96 -0.62 -11.57 4.71
CA LEU A 96 -1.27 -11.38 3.42
C LEU A 96 -2.78 -11.16 3.55
N ALA A 97 -3.43 -11.73 4.58
CA ALA A 97 -4.84 -11.43 4.88
C ALA A 97 -5.05 -9.96 5.28
N HIS A 98 -4.16 -9.38 6.10
CA HIS A 98 -4.20 -7.95 6.40
C HIS A 98 -3.98 -7.08 5.14
N VAL A 99 -3.01 -7.45 4.31
CA VAL A 99 -2.77 -6.76 3.02
C VAL A 99 -4.00 -6.86 2.12
N ALA A 100 -4.63 -8.04 2.03
CA ALA A 100 -5.83 -8.25 1.22
C ALA A 100 -7.02 -7.38 1.64
N ARG A 101 -7.17 -7.08 2.93
CA ARG A 101 -8.23 -6.17 3.43
C ARG A 101 -7.93 -4.71 3.12
N TRP A 102 -6.65 -4.33 3.04
CA TRP A 102 -6.23 -2.98 2.71
C TRP A 102 -6.29 -2.69 1.20
N VAL A 103 -5.93 -3.64 0.32
CA VAL A 103 -5.82 -3.44 -1.14
C VAL A 103 -7.06 -2.79 -1.77
N PRO A 104 -8.32 -3.21 -1.47
CA PRO A 104 -9.52 -2.58 -2.03
C PRO A 104 -9.73 -1.13 -1.58
N ARG A 105 -9.03 -0.69 -0.55
CA ARG A 105 -9.14 0.67 0.04
C ARG A 105 -8.17 1.67 -0.61
N ILE A 106 -7.30 1.21 -1.50
CA ILE A 106 -6.35 2.07 -2.21
C ILE A 106 -7.13 2.99 -3.15
N ASN A 107 -6.99 4.29 -2.96
CA ASN A 107 -7.73 5.31 -3.71
C ASN A 107 -6.83 6.29 -4.47
N SER A 108 -5.52 6.06 -4.47
CA SER A 108 -4.56 6.87 -5.22
C SER A 108 -3.27 6.13 -5.49
N TRP A 109 -2.51 6.62 -6.48
CA TRP A 109 -1.19 6.08 -6.80
C TRP A 109 -0.22 6.21 -5.62
N SER A 110 -0.27 7.29 -4.86
CA SER A 110 0.64 7.51 -3.74
C SER A 110 0.35 6.61 -2.54
N VAL A 111 -0.92 6.26 -2.30
CA VAL A 111 -1.31 5.26 -1.29
C VAL A 111 -0.79 3.89 -1.71
N CYS A 112 -0.97 3.52 -2.98
CA CYS A 112 -0.46 2.28 -3.55
C CYS A 112 1.07 2.16 -3.39
N ASP A 113 1.79 3.18 -3.85
CA ASP A 113 3.25 3.16 -3.95
C ASP A 113 3.95 3.38 -2.59
N ALA A 114 3.21 3.79 -1.56
CA ALA A 114 3.70 3.84 -0.19
C ALA A 114 3.90 2.45 0.44
N PHE A 115 3.21 1.43 -0.08
CA PHE A 115 3.30 0.07 0.43
C PHE A 115 4.63 -0.59 0.08
N GLN A 116 5.19 -1.29 1.04
CA GLN A 116 6.31 -2.21 0.86
C GLN A 116 6.05 -3.50 1.65
N LEU A 117 6.48 -4.64 1.13
CA LEU A 117 6.42 -5.89 1.89
C LEU A 117 7.25 -5.77 3.17
N ALA A 118 6.64 -6.11 4.28
CA ALA A 118 7.32 -6.20 5.57
C ALA A 118 8.44 -7.24 5.48
N ASP A 119 9.62 -6.91 6.03
CA ASP A 119 10.77 -7.83 6.01
C ASP A 119 10.92 -8.58 4.68
N HIS A 120 10.84 -7.84 3.57
CA HIS A 120 10.72 -8.40 2.21
C HIS A 120 11.79 -9.44 1.89
N ARG A 121 13.02 -9.29 2.40
CA ARG A 121 14.11 -10.25 2.15
C ARG A 121 13.76 -11.63 2.70
N ARG A 122 13.31 -11.69 3.96
CA ARG A 122 12.89 -12.93 4.60
C ARG A 122 11.62 -13.50 3.96
N LEU A 123 10.59 -12.65 3.76
CA LEU A 123 9.34 -13.12 3.15
C LEU A 123 9.55 -13.69 1.74
N LEU A 124 10.41 -13.07 0.93
CA LEU A 124 10.73 -13.58 -0.41
C LEU A 124 11.63 -14.80 -0.38
N SER A 125 12.58 -14.90 0.59
CA SER A 125 13.36 -16.12 0.77
C SER A 125 12.49 -17.32 1.10
N ASP A 126 11.55 -17.14 2.02
CA ASP A 126 10.83 -18.26 2.63
C ASP A 126 9.49 -18.54 1.92
N HIS A 127 8.87 -17.52 1.29
CA HIS A 127 7.49 -17.56 0.83
C HIS A 127 7.26 -16.95 -0.57
N ARG A 128 8.27 -16.88 -1.44
CA ARG A 128 8.20 -16.25 -2.78
C ARG A 128 7.00 -16.73 -3.59
N ALA A 129 6.81 -18.03 -3.71
CA ALA A 129 5.71 -18.62 -4.46
C ALA A 129 4.33 -18.22 -3.90
N ARG A 130 4.20 -18.13 -2.57
CA ARG A 130 2.97 -17.72 -1.91
C ARG A 130 2.63 -16.26 -2.18
N ILE A 131 3.64 -15.38 -2.17
CA ILE A 131 3.47 -13.95 -2.47
C ILE A 131 3.15 -13.75 -3.95
N TRP A 132 3.78 -14.51 -4.85
CA TRP A 132 3.44 -14.52 -6.27
C TRP A 132 1.97 -14.88 -6.49
N GLN A 133 1.52 -16.01 -5.92
CA GLN A 133 0.13 -16.46 -6.04
C GLN A 133 -0.87 -15.46 -5.42
N PHE A 134 -0.47 -14.76 -4.38
CA PHE A 134 -1.27 -13.69 -3.79
C PHE A 134 -1.44 -12.49 -4.73
N ALA A 135 -0.42 -12.14 -5.50
CA ALA A 135 -0.46 -10.98 -6.41
C ALA A 135 -1.36 -11.21 -7.64
N LEU A 136 -1.38 -12.43 -8.19
CA LEU A 136 -1.97 -12.70 -9.50
C LEU A 136 -3.47 -12.35 -9.61
N PRO A 137 -4.35 -12.72 -8.65
CA PRO A 137 -5.78 -12.43 -8.77
C PRO A 137 -6.10 -10.92 -8.85
N TRP A 138 -5.24 -10.07 -8.30
CA TRP A 138 -5.44 -8.63 -8.30
C TRP A 138 -5.20 -7.99 -9.69
N LEU A 139 -4.49 -8.67 -10.60
CA LEU A 139 -4.27 -8.19 -11.97
C LEU A 139 -5.56 -8.15 -12.79
N ASP A 140 -6.56 -8.96 -12.42
CA ASP A 140 -7.84 -9.08 -13.13
C ASP A 140 -8.96 -8.25 -12.46
N SER A 141 -8.63 -7.39 -11.50
CA SER A 141 -9.59 -6.54 -10.81
C SER A 141 -10.14 -5.45 -11.74
N GLU A 142 -11.40 -5.08 -11.53
CA GLU A 142 -12.01 -3.91 -12.17
C GLU A 142 -11.57 -2.56 -11.54
N HIS A 143 -10.94 -2.60 -10.35
CA HIS A 143 -10.48 -1.42 -9.65
C HIS A 143 -9.06 -1.04 -10.05
N GLU A 144 -8.91 0.16 -10.59
CA GLU A 144 -7.65 0.70 -11.12
C GLU A 144 -6.47 0.55 -10.15
N TYR A 145 -6.62 0.97 -8.91
CA TYR A 145 -5.52 0.95 -7.93
C TYR A 145 -5.24 -0.45 -7.38
N THR A 146 -6.19 -1.35 -7.43
CA THR A 146 -5.98 -2.77 -7.09
C THR A 146 -5.09 -3.44 -8.13
N VAL A 147 -5.35 -3.19 -9.43
CA VAL A 147 -4.47 -3.68 -10.51
C VAL A 147 -3.09 -3.03 -10.41
N ARG A 148 -3.03 -1.71 -10.18
CA ARG A 148 -1.75 -1.01 -9.97
C ARG A 148 -0.94 -1.64 -8.84
N PHE A 149 -1.57 -1.97 -7.72
CA PHE A 149 -0.91 -2.64 -6.60
C PHE A 149 -0.24 -3.95 -7.02
N ALA A 150 -0.95 -4.82 -7.76
CA ALA A 150 -0.39 -6.07 -8.24
C ALA A 150 0.81 -5.85 -9.18
N VAL A 151 0.68 -4.92 -10.14
CA VAL A 151 1.75 -4.56 -11.07
C VAL A 151 2.99 -4.05 -10.33
N VAL A 152 2.81 -3.13 -9.37
CA VAL A 152 3.91 -2.56 -8.58
C VAL A 152 4.55 -3.63 -7.68
N LEU A 153 3.75 -4.54 -7.08
CA LEU A 153 4.26 -5.64 -6.28
C LEU A 153 5.15 -6.58 -7.13
N LEU A 154 4.69 -6.96 -8.33
CA LEU A 154 5.48 -7.78 -9.26
C LEU A 154 6.76 -7.07 -9.68
N MET A 155 6.67 -5.80 -10.03
CA MET A 155 7.82 -4.98 -10.42
C MET A 155 8.87 -4.89 -9.31
N LEU A 156 8.47 -4.61 -8.08
CA LEU A 156 9.42 -4.40 -6.97
C LEU A 156 10.13 -5.68 -6.53
N TYR A 157 9.46 -6.84 -6.63
CA TYR A 157 9.91 -8.05 -5.95
C TYR A 157 10.14 -9.27 -6.84
N PHE A 158 9.78 -9.21 -8.13
CA PHE A 158 9.87 -10.36 -9.04
C PHE A 158 10.59 -10.09 -10.36
N ILE A 159 11.08 -8.87 -10.60
CA ILE A 159 11.93 -8.57 -11.76
C ILE A 159 13.35 -9.04 -11.44
N GLU A 160 13.57 -10.33 -11.50
CA GLU A 160 14.86 -11.01 -11.40
C GLU A 160 15.02 -11.95 -12.59
N THR A 161 16.25 -12.32 -12.93
CA THR A 161 16.59 -13.10 -14.11
C THR A 161 15.69 -14.31 -14.34
N ASP A 162 15.36 -15.04 -13.27
CA ASP A 162 14.56 -16.26 -13.37
C ASP A 162 13.05 -16.03 -13.47
N HIS A 163 12.57 -14.81 -13.16
CA HIS A 163 11.14 -14.49 -13.14
C HIS A 163 10.72 -13.43 -14.17
N ILE A 164 11.67 -12.76 -14.79
CA ILE A 164 11.40 -11.60 -15.68
C ILE A 164 10.45 -11.95 -16.83
N ALA A 165 10.62 -13.11 -17.46
CA ALA A 165 9.75 -13.57 -18.55
C ALA A 165 8.30 -13.76 -18.04
N ALA A 166 8.12 -14.41 -16.89
CA ALA A 166 6.82 -14.62 -16.29
C ALA A 166 6.15 -13.29 -15.87
N VAL A 167 6.94 -12.33 -15.36
CA VAL A 167 6.42 -10.98 -15.05
C VAL A 167 5.96 -10.29 -16.33
N LEU A 168 6.77 -10.28 -17.40
CA LEU A 168 6.41 -9.67 -18.68
C LEU A 168 5.14 -10.29 -19.28
N ASP A 169 4.99 -11.62 -19.24
CA ASP A 169 3.79 -12.31 -19.70
C ASP A 169 2.54 -11.81 -18.94
N ARG A 170 2.64 -11.67 -17.62
CA ARG A 170 1.53 -11.14 -16.80
C ARG A 170 1.23 -9.67 -17.10
N LEU A 171 2.25 -8.82 -17.23
CA LEU A 171 2.08 -7.41 -17.59
C LEU A 171 1.42 -7.24 -18.97
N CYS A 172 1.84 -8.03 -19.97
CA CYS A 172 1.25 -8.04 -21.30
C CYS A 172 -0.21 -8.54 -21.33
N ALA A 173 -0.63 -9.32 -20.35
CA ALA A 173 -1.99 -9.81 -20.23
C ALA A 173 -2.96 -8.82 -19.59
N VAL A 174 -2.49 -7.78 -18.89
CA VAL A 174 -3.34 -6.77 -18.24
C VAL A 174 -4.18 -6.02 -19.29
N ARG A 175 -5.49 -5.92 -19.06
CA ARG A 175 -6.48 -5.30 -19.99
C ARG A 175 -7.27 -4.15 -19.39
N HIS A 176 -6.78 -3.57 -18.31
CA HIS A 176 -7.46 -2.47 -17.63
C HIS A 176 -7.17 -1.12 -18.29
N GLU A 177 -8.23 -0.33 -18.55
CA GLU A 177 -8.16 0.95 -19.29
C GLU A 177 -7.73 2.14 -18.41
N GLY A 178 -7.66 1.99 -17.10
CA GLY A 178 -7.32 3.06 -16.16
C GLY A 178 -5.93 3.66 -16.41
N TYR A 179 -5.85 4.97 -16.32
CA TYR A 179 -4.62 5.73 -16.56
C TYR A 179 -3.45 5.27 -15.67
N TYR A 180 -3.71 5.08 -14.37
CA TYR A 180 -2.68 4.70 -13.40
C TYR A 180 -2.28 3.23 -13.50
N VAL A 181 -3.11 2.35 -14.07
CA VAL A 181 -2.71 0.99 -14.45
C VAL A 181 -1.76 1.02 -15.62
N ARG A 182 -2.12 1.72 -16.71
CA ARG A 182 -1.25 1.82 -17.90
C ARG A 182 0.11 2.41 -17.55
N MET A 183 0.13 3.42 -16.67
CA MET A 183 1.37 4.03 -16.18
C MET A 183 2.22 3.03 -15.39
N ALA A 184 1.60 2.22 -14.52
CA ALA A 184 2.31 1.20 -13.75
C ALA A 184 2.86 0.09 -14.66
N VAL A 185 2.08 -0.39 -15.63
CA VAL A 185 2.53 -1.40 -16.60
C VAL A 185 3.70 -0.87 -17.43
N ALA A 186 3.61 0.36 -17.94
CA ALA A 186 4.70 0.97 -18.69
C ALA A 186 5.98 1.11 -17.85
N TRP A 187 5.83 1.52 -16.58
CA TRP A 187 6.96 1.59 -15.64
C TRP A 187 7.56 0.21 -15.37
N ALA A 188 6.73 -0.79 -15.07
CA ALA A 188 7.20 -2.15 -14.79
C ALA A 188 7.89 -2.79 -16.00
N VAL A 189 7.39 -2.56 -17.22
CA VAL A 189 8.04 -3.02 -18.45
C VAL A 189 9.39 -2.33 -18.63
N ALA A 190 9.48 -1.01 -18.41
CA ALA A 190 10.75 -0.29 -18.49
C ALA A 190 11.78 -0.84 -17.49
N GLU A 191 11.37 -1.14 -16.25
CA GLU A 191 12.24 -1.77 -15.23
C GLU A 191 12.74 -3.16 -15.68
N CYS A 192 11.93 -3.94 -16.39
CA CYS A 192 12.35 -5.23 -16.95
C CYS A 192 13.46 -5.09 -18.00
N TYR A 193 13.55 -3.96 -18.73
CA TYR A 193 14.60 -3.72 -19.71
C TYR A 193 15.90 -3.19 -19.11
N ILE A 194 15.85 -2.63 -17.92
CA ILE A 194 17.01 -2.03 -17.24
C ILE A 194 17.80 -3.08 -16.45
N ARG A 195 17.15 -4.15 -16.05
CA ARG A 195 17.73 -5.24 -15.22
C ARG A 195 18.15 -6.45 -16.06
#